data_94dd33c15ef1beec8cf1ed21bfab2cac
#
_entry.id   94dd33c15ef1beec8cf1ed21bfab2cac
#
_cell.length_a   1.000
_cell.length_b   1.000
_cell.length_c   1.000
_cell.angle_alpha   90.00
_cell.angle_beta   90.00
_cell.angle_gamma   90.00
#
_symmetry.space_group_name_H-M   'P 1'
#
loop_
_entity.id
_entity.type
_entity.pdbx_description
1 polymer ?
#
loop_
_entity_poly.entity_id
_entity_poly.type
_entity_poly.pdbx_seq_one_letter_code
_entity_poly.pdbx_strand_id
1 'polypeptide(L)' 'MNDIILNNRLKEIRSQKKISQEELAKTVGTTRQTIISIEKNQYTPSAKLALLICLALDVKFEDVFYF' A
#
# COMPACT_ATOMS: atom_id res chain seq x y z
N MET A 1 -17.79 14.39 6.19
CA MET A 1 -16.57 13.71 5.68
C MET A 1 -16.10 12.55 6.54
N ASN A 2 -16.78 12.30 7.67
CA ASN A 2 -16.36 11.27 8.62
C ASN A 2 -16.50 9.83 8.10
N ASP A 3 -17.33 9.62 7.11
CA ASP A 3 -17.62 8.29 6.58
C ASP A 3 -16.76 7.93 5.36
N ILE A 4 -15.87 8.83 4.96
CA ILE A 4 -15.01 8.57 3.81
C ILE A 4 -13.81 7.75 4.27
N ILE A 5 -13.69 6.57 3.68
CA ILE A 5 -12.62 5.63 4.00
C ILE A 5 -11.69 5.54 2.78
N LEU A 6 -10.39 5.68 3.03
CA LEU A 6 -9.40 5.47 1.99
C LEU A 6 -9.24 3.97 1.78
N ASN A 7 -9.66 3.51 0.61
CA ASN A 7 -9.53 2.11 0.21
C ASN A 7 -8.25 1.92 -0.58
N ASN A 8 -7.84 0.67 -0.75
CA ASN A 8 -6.70 0.36 -1.59
C ASN A 8 -6.85 -1.00 -2.26
N ARG A 9 -6.13 -1.14 -3.37
CA ARG A 9 -5.98 -2.42 -4.07
C ARG A 9 -4.52 -2.85 -4.08
N LEU A 10 -3.84 -2.57 -2.97
CA LEU A 10 -2.41 -2.85 -2.82
C LEU A 10 -2.09 -4.33 -3.01
N LYS A 11 -2.86 -5.21 -2.36
CA LYS A 11 -2.64 -6.66 -2.47
C LYS A 11 -2.73 -7.14 -3.92
N GLU A 12 -3.72 -6.66 -4.66
CA GLU A 12 -3.94 -7.05 -6.04
C GLU A 12 -2.77 -6.61 -6.93
N ILE A 13 -2.37 -5.36 -6.80
CA ILE A 13 -1.29 -4.81 -7.62
C ILE A 13 0.04 -5.46 -7.26
N ARG A 14 0.31 -5.61 -5.97
CA ARG A 14 1.52 -6.28 -5.49
C ARG A 14 1.59 -7.71 -6.04
N SER A 15 0.48 -8.44 -5.99
CA SER A 15 0.40 -9.81 -6.48
C SER A 15 0.60 -9.91 -7.98
N GLN A 16 0.04 -8.97 -8.75
CA GLN A 16 0.23 -8.90 -10.19
C GLN A 16 1.70 -8.71 -10.55
N LYS A 17 2.43 -7.96 -9.73
CA LYS A 17 3.85 -7.69 -9.94
C LYS A 17 4.74 -8.76 -9.30
N LYS A 18 4.16 -9.77 -8.67
CA LYS A 18 4.86 -10.89 -8.04
C LYS A 18 5.83 -10.45 -6.95
N ILE A 19 5.45 -9.45 -6.19
CA ILE A 19 6.23 -8.92 -5.08
C ILE A 19 5.58 -9.38 -3.79
N SER A 20 6.35 -9.98 -2.88
CA SER A 20 5.84 -10.43 -1.59
C SER A 20 5.62 -9.24 -0.65
N GLN A 21 4.81 -9.44 0.39
CA GLN A 21 4.63 -8.43 1.43
C GLN A 21 5.96 -8.06 2.08
N GLU A 22 6.81 -9.05 2.32
CA GLU A 22 8.12 -8.83 2.95
C GLU A 22 9.05 -8.03 2.05
N GLU A 23 9.09 -8.36 0.76
CA GLU A 23 9.90 -7.62 -0.21
C GLU A 23 9.49 -6.16 -0.28
N LEU A 24 8.17 -5.90 -0.38
CA LEU A 24 7.67 -4.54 -0.43
C LEU A 24 8.02 -3.78 0.86
N ALA A 25 7.82 -4.42 2.02
CA ALA A 25 8.14 -3.81 3.30
C ALA A 25 9.60 -3.39 3.38
N LYS A 26 10.51 -4.26 2.97
CA LYS A 26 11.95 -3.95 2.94
C LYS A 26 12.26 -2.78 2.00
N THR A 27 11.68 -2.80 0.81
CA THR A 27 11.93 -1.77 -0.20
C THR A 27 11.50 -0.38 0.29
N VAL A 28 10.37 -0.28 0.98
CA VAL A 28 9.85 1.02 1.42
C VAL A 28 10.28 1.39 2.85
N GLY A 29 11.03 0.50 3.53
CA GLY A 29 11.56 0.79 4.86
C GLY A 29 10.57 0.65 5.99
N THR A 30 9.63 -0.29 5.89
CA THR A 30 8.67 -0.57 6.94
C THR A 30 8.65 -2.06 7.28
N THR A 31 7.71 -2.50 8.11
CA THR A 31 7.61 -3.90 8.49
C THR A 31 6.55 -4.62 7.65
N ARG A 32 6.69 -5.94 7.54
CA ARG A 32 5.68 -6.76 6.87
C ARG A 32 4.30 -6.56 7.50
N GLN A 33 4.25 -6.47 8.84
CA GLN A 33 2.98 -6.28 9.55
C GLN A 33 2.29 -4.98 9.12
N THR A 34 3.04 -3.92 8.88
CA THR A 34 2.49 -2.67 8.38
C THR A 34 1.84 -2.85 7.01
N ILE A 35 2.50 -3.57 6.11
CA ILE A 35 1.92 -3.86 4.78
C ILE A 35 0.64 -4.68 4.92
N ILE A 36 0.65 -5.72 5.76
CA ILE A 36 -0.54 -6.53 6.03
C ILE A 36 -1.70 -5.65 6.52
N SER A 37 -1.43 -4.78 7.47
CA SER A 37 -2.46 -3.90 8.06
C SER A 37 -3.02 -2.92 7.04
N ILE A 38 -2.19 -2.40 6.14
CA ILE A 38 -2.64 -1.52 5.06
C ILE A 38 -3.57 -2.30 4.12
N GLU A 39 -3.16 -3.49 3.70
CA GLU A 39 -3.95 -4.31 2.77
C GLU A 39 -5.30 -4.69 3.35
N LYS A 40 -5.39 -4.85 4.66
CA LYS A 40 -6.64 -5.17 5.37
C LYS A 40 -7.46 -3.93 5.73
N ASN A 41 -7.03 -2.75 5.35
CA ASN A 41 -7.68 -1.49 5.70
C ASN A 41 -7.74 -1.23 7.21
N GLN A 42 -6.80 -1.79 7.96
CA GLN A 42 -6.69 -1.60 9.41
C GLN A 42 -5.76 -0.44 9.76
N TYR A 43 -5.01 0.05 8.81
CA TYR A 43 -4.06 1.13 8.99
C TYR A 43 -3.98 1.97 7.72
N THR A 44 -4.14 3.28 7.87
CA THR A 44 -3.97 4.23 6.76
C THR A 44 -2.53 4.70 6.76
N PRO A 45 -1.76 4.47 5.71
CA PRO A 45 -0.36 4.88 5.67
C PRO A 45 -0.23 6.40 5.63
N SER A 46 0.91 6.91 6.11
CA SER A 46 1.25 8.31 5.91
C SER A 46 1.36 8.59 4.41
N ALA A 47 1.27 9.87 4.03
CA ALA A 47 1.45 10.27 2.63
C ALA A 47 2.81 9.80 2.10
N LYS A 48 3.86 9.93 2.90
CA LYS A 48 5.21 9.50 2.51
C LYS A 48 5.24 7.99 2.23
N LEU A 49 4.70 7.19 3.14
CA LEU A 49 4.71 5.72 2.97
C LEU A 49 3.88 5.32 1.76
N ALA A 50 2.70 5.92 1.59
CA ALA A 50 1.84 5.62 0.45
C ALA A 50 2.54 5.92 -0.88
N LEU A 51 3.23 7.05 -0.97
CA LEU A 51 3.98 7.42 -2.17
C LEU A 51 5.17 6.50 -2.42
N LEU A 52 5.88 6.10 -1.36
CA LEU A 52 6.99 5.15 -1.48
C LEU A 52 6.51 3.80 -2.00
N ILE A 53 5.35 3.33 -1.53
CA ILE A 53 4.73 2.10 -2.01
C ILE A 53 4.46 2.20 -3.51
N CYS A 54 3.88 3.31 -3.96
CA CYS A 54 3.59 3.52 -5.37
C CYS A 54 4.85 3.56 -6.22
N LEU A 55 5.92 4.21 -5.73
CA LEU A 55 7.21 4.22 -6.41
C LEU A 55 7.78 2.81 -6.52
N ALA A 56 7.72 2.04 -5.43
CA ALA A 56 8.26 0.68 -5.43
C ALA A 56 7.53 -0.24 -6.41
N LEU A 57 6.22 -0.02 -6.59
CA LEU A 57 5.41 -0.82 -7.51
C LEU A 57 5.35 -0.24 -8.92
N ASP A 58 5.93 0.93 -9.14
CA ASP A 58 5.92 1.64 -10.42
C ASP A 58 4.48 1.87 -10.92
N VAL A 59 3.65 2.42 -10.05
CA VAL A 59 2.25 2.75 -10.35
C VAL A 59 1.94 4.15 -9.84
N LYS A 60 0.84 4.71 -10.31
CA LYS A 60 0.34 5.99 -9.82
C LYS A 60 -0.37 5.79 -8.48
N PHE A 61 -0.41 6.84 -7.67
CA PHE A 61 -1.09 6.82 -6.38
C PHE A 61 -2.55 6.35 -6.54
N GLU A 62 -3.27 6.92 -7.49
CA GLU A 62 -4.68 6.61 -7.73
C GLU A 62 -4.91 5.20 -8.26
N ASP A 63 -3.88 4.52 -8.75
CA ASP A 63 -3.99 3.12 -9.15
C ASP A 63 -4.11 2.21 -7.93
N VAL A 64 -3.61 2.66 -6.78
CA VAL A 64 -3.57 1.86 -5.55
C VAL A 64 -4.61 2.36 -4.55
N PHE A 65 -4.64 3.67 -4.28
CA PHE A 65 -5.48 4.24 -3.24
C PHE A 65 -6.64 5.02 -3.84
N TYR A 66 -7.82 4.86 -3.24
CA TYR A 66 -9.05 5.50 -3.76
C TYR A 66 -10.11 5.59 -2.67
N PHE A 67 -11.05 6.45 -2.91
CA PHE A 67 -12.26 6.56 -2.08
C PHE A 67 -13.48 5.87 -2.76
#